data_844319c28c1110d9eafeb6b18ca23f36
#
_entry.id   844319c28c1110d9eafeb6b18ca23f36
#
_cell.length_a   1.000
_cell.length_b   1.000
_cell.length_c   1.000
_cell.angle_alpha   90.00
_cell.angle_beta   90.00
_cell.angle_gamma   90.00
#
_symmetry.space_group_name_H-M   'P 1'
#
loop_
_entity.id
_entity.type
_entity.pdbx_description
1 polymer ?
#
loop_
_entity_poly.entity_id
_entity_poly.type
_entity_poly.pdbx_seq_one_letter_code
_entity_poly.pdbx_strand_id
1 'polypeptide(L)'
;FGLAVTGIVDKDKIKRNDTAQAGDILFLTKPLGVGIYSTAQKKGFLSAEDEKIMVDTMCTLNNLGPILAELDGVHAMTDVTGFGLAGHLIEMAEGSGLTAEIDFRALPLIPHVQKYIDLGAIPGGTGRNWDSYGHKVKMIDEAQKTILADPQTSGGLLIAVDRKCQGKIEDIL
;
A
#
# COMPACT_ATOMS: atom_id res chain seq x y z
N PHE A 1 10.98 19.79 -11.38
CA PHE A 1 10.95 18.57 -12.18
C PHE A 1 9.65 17.82 -11.94
N GLY A 2 8.99 17.42 -12.99
CA GLY A 2 7.72 16.68 -12.95
C GLY A 2 7.62 15.75 -14.14
N LEU A 3 6.88 14.66 -13.96
CA LEU A 3 6.59 13.67 -14.99
C LEU A 3 5.07 13.61 -15.21
N ALA A 4 4.67 13.51 -16.46
CA ALA A 4 3.30 13.17 -16.85
C ALA A 4 3.36 11.87 -17.67
N VAL A 5 2.60 10.88 -17.24
CA VAL A 5 2.50 9.59 -17.94
C VAL A 5 1.09 9.45 -18.50
N THR A 6 1.01 9.13 -19.79
CA THR A 6 -0.26 8.91 -20.48
C THR A 6 -0.27 7.50 -21.04
N GLY A 7 -1.38 6.79 -20.90
CA GLY A 7 -1.59 5.46 -21.43
C GLY A 7 -2.97 5.32 -22.08
N ILE A 8 -3.16 4.21 -22.76
CA ILE A 8 -4.45 3.81 -23.35
C ILE A 8 -4.83 2.47 -22.77
N VAL A 9 -6.10 2.34 -22.39
CA VAL A 9 -6.68 1.10 -21.86
C VAL A 9 -8.08 0.92 -22.46
N ASP A 10 -8.47 -0.31 -22.71
CA ASP A 10 -9.84 -0.63 -23.10
C ASP A 10 -10.80 -0.26 -21.97
N LYS A 11 -11.92 0.36 -22.31
CA LYS A 11 -12.89 0.86 -21.33
C LYS A 11 -13.34 -0.23 -20.34
N ASP A 12 -13.49 -1.46 -20.82
CA ASP A 12 -13.97 -2.59 -20.01
C ASP A 12 -12.84 -3.21 -19.15
N LYS A 13 -11.59 -2.75 -19.31
CA LYS A 13 -10.42 -3.19 -18.54
C LYS A 13 -9.97 -2.18 -17.47
N ILE A 14 -10.66 -1.06 -17.36
CA ILE A 14 -10.37 -0.08 -16.32
C ILE A 14 -10.72 -0.67 -14.96
N LYS A 15 -9.72 -0.77 -14.07
CA LYS A 15 -9.91 -1.13 -12.65
C LYS A 15 -9.91 0.16 -11.85
N ARG A 16 -11.08 0.48 -11.28
CA ARG A 16 -11.28 1.66 -10.46
C ARG A 16 -10.94 1.34 -9.00
N ASN A 17 -10.77 2.36 -8.19
CA ASN A 17 -10.54 2.19 -6.75
C ASN A 17 -11.82 2.27 -5.90
N ASP A 18 -12.99 2.37 -6.54
CA ASP A 18 -14.29 2.55 -5.90
C ASP A 18 -15.31 1.46 -6.31
N THR A 19 -14.84 0.29 -6.73
CA THR A 19 -15.66 -0.81 -7.25
C THR A 19 -15.44 -2.13 -6.52
N ALA A 20 -14.83 -2.10 -5.31
CA ALA A 20 -14.70 -3.29 -4.46
C ALA A 20 -16.08 -3.84 -4.06
N GLN A 21 -16.14 -5.14 -3.81
CA GLN A 21 -17.38 -5.83 -3.46
C GLN A 21 -17.29 -6.45 -2.07
N ALA A 22 -18.43 -6.58 -1.41
CA ALA A 22 -18.49 -7.21 -0.09
C ALA A 22 -18.02 -8.67 -0.17
N GLY A 23 -17.07 -9.04 0.68
CA GLY A 23 -16.45 -10.37 0.71
C GLY A 23 -15.19 -10.51 -0.13
N ASP A 24 -14.76 -9.46 -0.83
CA ASP A 24 -13.46 -9.43 -1.49
C ASP A 24 -12.32 -9.65 -0.50
N ILE A 25 -11.24 -10.25 -1.00
CA ILE A 25 -9.96 -10.37 -0.30
C ILE A 25 -9.03 -9.28 -0.81
N LEU A 26 -8.29 -8.68 0.12
CA LEU A 26 -7.32 -7.65 -0.20
C LEU A 26 -5.91 -8.24 -0.36
N PHE A 27 -5.20 -7.80 -1.39
CA PHE A 27 -3.78 -8.10 -1.59
C PHE A 27 -2.98 -6.81 -1.73
N LEU A 28 -1.73 -6.88 -1.29
CA LEU A 28 -0.76 -5.79 -1.43
C LEU A 28 0.51 -6.34 -2.11
N THR A 29 0.90 -5.76 -3.24
CA THR A 29 1.95 -6.33 -4.11
C THR A 29 3.37 -5.93 -3.74
N LYS A 30 3.57 -4.97 -2.83
CA LYS A 30 4.88 -4.59 -2.28
C LYS A 30 4.81 -4.37 -0.78
N PRO A 31 5.91 -4.58 -0.05
CA PRO A 31 5.96 -4.34 1.39
C PRO A 31 5.85 -2.86 1.74
N LEU A 32 5.38 -2.58 2.96
CA LEU A 32 5.30 -1.25 3.56
C LEU A 32 6.57 -0.92 4.35
N GLY A 33 6.88 0.39 4.51
CA GLY A 33 7.97 0.87 5.34
C GLY A 33 8.95 1.82 4.63
N VAL A 34 8.70 2.16 3.36
CA VAL A 34 9.59 3.03 2.56
C VAL A 34 9.75 4.41 3.19
N GLY A 35 8.68 5.00 3.74
CA GLY A 35 8.75 6.31 4.40
C GLY A 35 9.60 6.27 5.68
N ILE A 36 9.46 5.20 6.46
CA ILE A 36 10.27 4.96 7.67
C ILE A 36 11.75 4.84 7.29
N TYR A 37 12.08 4.02 6.27
CA TYR A 37 13.44 3.86 5.77
C TYR A 37 14.04 5.16 5.23
N SER A 38 13.27 5.92 4.43
CA SER A 38 13.66 7.23 3.91
C SER A 38 13.96 8.23 5.05
N THR A 39 13.20 8.14 6.16
CA THR A 39 13.44 8.97 7.35
C THR A 39 14.69 8.53 8.10
N ALA A 40 14.91 7.22 8.23
CA ALA A 40 16.14 6.67 8.81
C ALA A 40 17.38 7.07 8.00
N GLN A 41 17.29 7.05 6.67
CA GLN A 41 18.35 7.52 5.77
C GLN A 41 18.66 9.01 6.01
N LYS A 42 17.64 9.85 6.04
CA LYS A 42 17.82 11.31 6.30
C LYS A 42 18.45 11.59 7.67
N LYS A 43 18.18 10.75 8.65
CA LYS A 43 18.76 10.83 10.00
C LYS A 43 20.15 10.19 10.11
N GLY A 44 20.64 9.54 9.06
CA GLY A 44 22.00 8.98 8.98
C GLY A 44 22.19 7.65 9.70
N PHE A 45 21.13 6.91 9.98
CA PHE A 45 21.24 5.62 10.67
C PHE A 45 20.62 4.42 9.91
N LEU A 46 20.24 4.60 8.63
CA LEU A 46 19.89 3.48 7.76
C LEU A 46 21.16 2.72 7.37
N SER A 47 21.17 1.39 7.50
CA SER A 47 22.30 0.57 7.05
C SER A 47 22.36 0.55 5.51
N ALA A 48 23.56 0.31 4.96
CA ALA A 48 23.73 0.21 3.50
C ALA A 48 22.93 -0.96 2.89
N GLU A 49 22.78 -2.06 3.63
CA GLU A 49 21.96 -3.20 3.22
C GLU A 49 20.48 -2.82 3.14
N ASP A 50 19.96 -2.16 4.17
CA ASP A 50 18.57 -1.72 4.23
C ASP A 50 18.28 -0.59 3.22
N GLU A 51 19.28 0.27 2.93
CA GLU A 51 19.18 1.28 1.88
C GLU A 51 18.99 0.61 0.50
N LYS A 52 19.74 -0.45 0.24
CA LYS A 52 19.58 -1.22 -1.00
C LYS A 52 18.18 -1.83 -1.11
N ILE A 53 17.65 -2.42 -0.03
CA ILE A 53 16.29 -2.97 0.01
C ILE A 53 15.26 -1.88 -0.29
N MET A 54 15.41 -0.70 0.29
CA MET A 54 14.50 0.44 0.04
C MET A 54 14.53 0.84 -1.44
N VAL A 55 15.72 1.00 -2.01
CA VAL A 55 15.87 1.39 -3.42
C VAL A 55 15.30 0.32 -4.35
N ASP A 56 15.61 -0.95 -4.12
CA ASP A 56 15.09 -2.08 -4.91
C ASP A 56 13.54 -2.12 -4.85
N THR A 57 12.96 -1.90 -3.67
CA THR A 57 11.49 -1.84 -3.50
C THR A 57 10.88 -0.70 -4.31
N MET A 58 11.48 0.50 -4.25
CA MET A 58 11.00 1.66 -5.01
C MET A 58 11.19 1.48 -6.53
N CYS A 59 12.27 0.83 -6.97
CA CYS A 59 12.57 0.61 -8.38
C CYS A 59 11.80 -0.57 -8.98
N THR A 60 11.21 -1.44 -8.17
CA THR A 60 10.33 -2.51 -8.65
C THR A 60 9.09 -1.90 -9.30
N LEU A 61 8.81 -2.24 -10.55
CA LEU A 61 7.67 -1.71 -11.28
C LEU A 61 6.36 -2.42 -10.90
N ASN A 62 5.25 -1.69 -10.93
CA ASN A 62 3.89 -2.26 -10.80
C ASN A 62 3.40 -2.87 -12.14
N ASN A 63 4.26 -3.62 -12.81
CA ASN A 63 4.00 -4.24 -14.12
C ASN A 63 2.97 -5.39 -14.06
N LEU A 64 2.54 -5.78 -12.88
CA LEU A 64 1.42 -6.70 -12.67
C LEU A 64 0.07 -6.05 -12.98
N GLY A 65 -0.04 -4.72 -12.92
CA GLY A 65 -1.30 -4.00 -13.15
C GLY A 65 -2.03 -4.42 -14.43
N PRO A 66 -1.40 -4.44 -15.61
CA PRO A 66 -2.04 -4.89 -16.85
C PRO A 66 -2.53 -6.35 -16.79
N ILE A 67 -1.77 -7.26 -16.17
CA ILE A 67 -2.14 -8.67 -16.00
C ILE A 67 -3.37 -8.78 -15.09
N LEU A 68 -3.37 -8.07 -13.97
CA LEU A 68 -4.48 -8.04 -13.02
C LEU A 68 -5.74 -7.41 -13.64
N ALA A 69 -5.58 -6.43 -14.54
CA ALA A 69 -6.71 -5.79 -15.22
C ALA A 69 -7.48 -6.74 -16.12
N GLU A 70 -6.84 -7.79 -16.67
CA GLU A 70 -7.49 -8.81 -17.48
C GLU A 70 -8.36 -9.80 -16.66
N LEU A 71 -8.28 -9.76 -15.33
CA LEU A 71 -9.01 -10.70 -14.47
C LEU A 71 -10.34 -10.10 -14.02
N ASP A 72 -11.44 -10.74 -14.43
CA ASP A 72 -12.80 -10.30 -14.03
C ASP A 72 -12.99 -10.31 -12.51
N GLY A 73 -12.32 -11.22 -11.79
CA GLY A 73 -12.38 -11.29 -10.34
C GLY A 73 -11.56 -10.22 -9.59
N VAL A 74 -10.81 -9.35 -10.28
CA VAL A 74 -10.21 -8.15 -9.68
C VAL A 74 -11.23 -7.02 -9.80
N HIS A 75 -11.86 -6.64 -8.68
CA HIS A 75 -12.95 -5.67 -8.67
C HIS A 75 -12.48 -4.24 -8.50
N ALA A 76 -11.47 -4.00 -7.68
CA ALA A 76 -10.89 -2.66 -7.50
C ALA A 76 -9.37 -2.72 -7.38
N MET A 77 -8.71 -1.63 -7.79
CA MET A 77 -7.25 -1.52 -7.73
C MET A 77 -6.82 -0.06 -7.58
N THR A 78 -5.81 0.17 -6.74
CA THR A 78 -5.11 1.46 -6.62
C THR A 78 -3.65 1.21 -6.27
N ASP A 79 -2.77 2.17 -6.53
CA ASP A 79 -1.44 2.17 -5.96
C ASP A 79 -1.43 2.76 -4.54
N VAL A 80 -0.49 2.32 -3.72
CA VAL A 80 -0.32 2.83 -2.35
C VAL A 80 0.85 3.81 -2.33
N THR A 81 0.55 5.09 -2.09
CA THR A 81 1.52 6.17 -2.14
C THR A 81 1.50 7.05 -0.89
N GLY A 82 1.48 8.35 -1.02
CA GLY A 82 1.71 9.33 0.04
C GLY A 82 0.74 9.28 1.23
N PHE A 83 -0.47 8.79 1.04
CA PHE A 83 -1.45 8.64 2.13
C PHE A 83 -1.29 7.35 2.97
N GLY A 84 -0.31 6.50 2.61
CA GLY A 84 -0.11 5.22 3.27
C GLY A 84 -1.22 4.20 2.96
N LEU A 85 -1.05 2.97 3.47
CA LEU A 85 -2.05 1.92 3.21
C LEU A 85 -3.43 2.30 3.73
N ALA A 86 -3.52 2.85 4.96
CA ALA A 86 -4.81 3.19 5.54
C ALA A 86 -5.56 4.23 4.72
N GLY A 87 -4.89 5.28 4.22
CA GLY A 87 -5.53 6.32 3.43
C GLY A 87 -6.13 5.77 2.13
N HIS A 88 -5.36 5.01 1.37
CA HIS A 88 -5.84 4.42 0.11
C HIS A 88 -6.90 3.34 0.31
N LEU A 89 -6.81 2.56 1.39
CA LEU A 89 -7.84 1.57 1.72
C LEU A 89 -9.14 2.21 2.17
N ILE A 90 -9.08 3.30 2.93
CA ILE A 90 -10.26 4.08 3.31
C ILE A 90 -10.93 4.64 2.06
N GLU A 91 -10.16 5.22 1.13
CA GLU A 91 -10.68 5.73 -0.14
C GLU A 91 -11.39 4.62 -0.93
N MET A 92 -10.77 3.46 -1.06
CA MET A 92 -11.37 2.30 -1.74
C MET A 92 -12.64 1.83 -1.06
N ALA A 93 -12.64 1.68 0.27
CA ALA A 93 -13.79 1.20 1.03
C ALA A 93 -14.96 2.20 0.98
N GLU A 94 -14.72 3.49 1.23
CA GLU A 94 -15.75 4.53 1.18
C GLU A 94 -16.33 4.68 -0.23
N GLY A 95 -15.45 4.72 -1.26
CA GLY A 95 -15.89 4.81 -2.65
C GLY A 95 -16.77 3.64 -3.07
N SER A 96 -16.55 2.47 -2.47
CA SER A 96 -17.34 1.25 -2.72
C SER A 96 -18.54 1.08 -1.77
N GLY A 97 -18.74 1.98 -0.80
CA GLY A 97 -19.80 1.86 0.21
C GLY A 97 -19.59 0.72 1.21
N LEU A 98 -18.34 0.36 1.50
CA LEU A 98 -17.95 -0.78 2.30
C LEU A 98 -17.14 -0.37 3.54
N THR A 99 -16.86 -1.35 4.39
CA THR A 99 -15.86 -1.29 5.46
C THR A 99 -14.78 -2.32 5.17
N ALA A 100 -13.51 -1.93 5.33
CA ALA A 100 -12.38 -2.84 5.19
C ALA A 100 -11.91 -3.35 6.55
N GLU A 101 -11.53 -4.62 6.61
CA GLU A 101 -10.89 -5.26 7.76
C GLU A 101 -9.49 -5.73 7.38
N ILE A 102 -8.49 -5.44 8.21
CA ILE A 102 -7.08 -5.81 7.98
C ILE A 102 -6.62 -6.74 9.10
N ASP A 103 -6.06 -7.89 8.74
CA ASP A 103 -5.15 -8.59 9.66
C ASP A 103 -3.76 -7.95 9.55
N PHE A 104 -3.42 -7.14 10.54
CA PHE A 104 -2.14 -6.42 10.57
C PHE A 104 -0.92 -7.37 10.48
N ARG A 105 -1.03 -8.60 11.02
CA ARG A 105 0.06 -9.58 11.00
C ARG A 105 0.31 -10.18 9.62
N ALA A 106 -0.67 -10.08 8.72
CA ALA A 106 -0.54 -10.55 7.35
C ALA A 106 0.06 -9.49 6.41
N LEU A 107 0.29 -8.26 6.88
CA LEU A 107 0.85 -7.21 6.05
C LEU A 107 2.32 -7.49 5.70
N PRO A 108 2.70 -7.40 4.42
CA PRO A 108 4.10 -7.46 4.04
C PRO A 108 4.83 -6.19 4.48
N LEU A 109 5.89 -6.35 5.26
CA LEU A 109 6.71 -5.24 5.75
C LEU A 109 8.15 -5.38 5.23
N ILE A 110 8.80 -4.26 4.96
CA ILE A 110 10.24 -4.25 4.67
C ILE A 110 10.98 -4.84 5.90
N PRO A 111 11.98 -5.71 5.70
CA PRO A 111 12.78 -6.28 6.80
C PRO A 111 13.30 -5.20 7.74
N HIS A 112 13.35 -5.50 9.03
CA HIS A 112 13.90 -4.59 10.06
C HIS A 112 13.16 -3.25 10.25
N VAL A 113 11.98 -3.03 9.64
CA VAL A 113 11.23 -1.77 9.77
C VAL A 113 11.00 -1.39 11.24
N GLN A 114 10.70 -2.36 12.09
CA GLN A 114 10.47 -2.14 13.52
C GLN A 114 11.70 -1.52 14.21
N LYS A 115 12.91 -1.97 13.89
CA LYS A 115 14.17 -1.39 14.42
C LYS A 115 14.22 0.13 14.15
N TYR A 116 13.82 0.57 12.97
CA TYR A 116 13.86 1.99 12.62
C TYR A 116 12.73 2.78 13.26
N ILE A 117 11.58 2.18 13.48
CA ILE A 117 10.49 2.78 14.28
C ILE A 117 11.00 3.01 15.72
N ASP A 118 11.62 2.02 16.32
CA ASP A 118 12.16 2.08 17.70
C ASP A 118 13.25 3.15 17.83
N LEU A 119 14.01 3.41 16.77
CA LEU A 119 14.99 4.50 16.66
C LEU A 119 14.33 5.87 16.35
N GLY A 120 13.01 5.94 16.28
CA GLY A 120 12.26 7.16 16.04
C GLY A 120 12.28 7.65 14.59
N ALA A 121 12.51 6.77 13.61
CA ALA A 121 12.43 7.11 12.18
C ALA A 121 10.99 7.21 11.69
N ILE A 122 10.21 8.08 12.29
CA ILE A 122 8.80 8.28 11.92
C ILE A 122 8.71 9.49 10.97
N PRO A 123 8.19 9.31 9.74
CA PRO A 123 8.01 10.42 8.81
C PRO A 123 7.02 11.45 9.35
N GLY A 124 7.28 12.74 9.11
CA GLY A 124 6.31 13.79 9.43
C GLY A 124 4.99 13.65 8.62
N GLY A 125 5.02 12.93 7.51
CA GLY A 125 3.84 12.57 6.73
C GLY A 125 2.89 11.65 7.47
N THR A 126 3.40 10.72 8.27
CA THR A 126 2.62 9.78 9.08
C THR A 126 1.64 10.50 10.01
N GLY A 127 2.13 11.51 10.75
CA GLY A 127 1.27 12.31 11.63
C GLY A 127 0.18 13.06 10.85
N ARG A 128 0.55 13.74 9.77
CA ARG A 128 -0.41 14.47 8.91
C ARG A 128 -1.46 13.55 8.29
N ASN A 129 -1.06 12.39 7.84
CA ASN A 129 -1.96 11.36 7.32
C ASN A 129 -2.97 10.95 8.39
N TRP A 130 -2.45 10.64 9.58
CA TRP A 130 -3.30 10.23 10.71
C TRP A 130 -4.27 11.31 11.15
N ASP A 131 -3.82 12.56 11.24
CA ASP A 131 -4.69 13.70 11.58
C ASP A 131 -5.83 13.87 10.58
N SER A 132 -5.59 13.53 9.31
CA SER A 132 -6.58 13.64 8.24
C SER A 132 -7.68 12.56 8.30
N TYR A 133 -7.31 11.30 8.53
CA TYR A 133 -8.27 10.18 8.39
C TYR A 133 -8.26 9.17 9.55
N GLY A 134 -7.39 9.32 10.56
CA GLY A 134 -7.25 8.36 11.64
C GLY A 134 -8.54 8.15 12.44
N HIS A 135 -9.43 9.14 12.47
CA HIS A 135 -10.75 9.04 13.09
C HIS A 135 -11.67 7.98 12.45
N LYS A 136 -11.34 7.50 11.24
CA LYS A 136 -12.04 6.44 10.52
C LYS A 136 -11.48 5.04 10.80
N VAL A 137 -10.33 4.95 11.47
CA VAL A 137 -9.66 3.68 11.78
C VAL A 137 -9.97 3.28 13.21
N LYS A 138 -10.35 2.02 13.43
CA LYS A 138 -10.72 1.50 14.75
C LYS A 138 -9.62 0.61 15.31
N MET A 139 -9.45 0.65 16.64
CA MET A 139 -8.71 -0.33 17.46
C MET A 139 -7.28 -0.62 16.98
N ILE A 140 -6.41 0.40 16.98
CA ILE A 140 -5.01 0.21 16.67
C ILE A 140 -4.10 0.78 17.75
N ASP A 141 -2.92 0.22 17.87
CA ASP A 141 -1.83 0.77 18.68
C ASP A 141 -0.93 1.73 17.87
N GLU A 142 0.03 2.38 18.55
CA GLU A 142 0.92 3.36 17.91
C GLU A 142 1.85 2.75 16.85
N ALA A 143 2.25 1.48 17.01
CA ALA A 143 3.09 0.80 16.02
C ALA A 143 2.29 0.51 14.74
N GLN A 144 1.06 0.02 14.88
CA GLN A 144 0.13 -0.19 13.78
C GLN A 144 -0.18 1.12 13.05
N LYS A 145 -0.48 2.18 13.80
CA LYS A 145 -0.69 3.52 13.26
C LYS A 145 0.50 3.98 12.41
N THR A 146 1.71 3.83 12.95
CA THR A 146 2.93 4.26 12.27
C THR A 146 3.09 3.55 10.92
N ILE A 147 2.84 2.26 10.84
CA ILE A 147 2.98 1.47 9.62
C ILE A 147 1.84 1.75 8.63
N LEU A 148 0.59 1.77 9.11
CA LEU A 148 -0.58 1.96 8.25
C LEU A 148 -0.65 3.36 7.62
N ALA A 149 -0.14 4.38 8.33
CA ALA A 149 -0.08 5.75 7.85
C ALA A 149 1.27 6.15 7.25
N ASP A 150 2.24 5.21 7.15
CA ASP A 150 3.57 5.46 6.57
C ASP A 150 3.45 5.84 5.09
N PRO A 151 3.89 7.05 4.67
CA PRO A 151 3.85 7.43 3.26
C PRO A 151 4.75 6.52 2.44
N GLN A 152 4.24 5.96 1.35
CA GLN A 152 5.02 5.15 0.43
C GLN A 152 5.48 5.96 -0.78
N THR A 153 6.69 5.73 -1.23
CA THR A 153 7.20 6.20 -2.53
C THR A 153 7.26 5.02 -3.46
N SER A 154 6.58 5.09 -4.61
CA SER A 154 6.49 3.97 -5.56
C SER A 154 6.03 2.67 -4.88
N GLY A 155 5.00 2.76 -4.06
CA GLY A 155 4.45 1.59 -3.35
C GLY A 155 3.76 0.61 -4.29
N GLY A 156 3.29 -0.49 -3.71
CA GLY A 156 2.62 -1.57 -4.45
C GLY A 156 1.18 -1.24 -4.82
N LEU A 157 0.56 -2.16 -5.54
CA LEU A 157 -0.87 -2.13 -5.80
C LEU A 157 -1.62 -2.74 -4.63
N LEU A 158 -2.69 -2.06 -4.20
CA LEU A 158 -3.73 -2.58 -3.33
C LEU A 158 -4.86 -3.04 -4.23
N ILE A 159 -5.23 -4.31 -4.16
CA ILE A 159 -6.25 -4.93 -4.99
C ILE A 159 -7.32 -5.61 -4.17
N ALA A 160 -8.58 -5.42 -4.57
CA ALA A 160 -9.74 -6.11 -4.01
C ALA A 160 -10.21 -7.19 -5.01
N VAL A 161 -10.28 -8.44 -4.55
CA VAL A 161 -10.42 -9.62 -5.40
C VAL A 161 -11.53 -10.54 -4.89
N ASP A 162 -12.38 -11.03 -5.79
CA ASP A 162 -13.33 -12.11 -5.49
C ASP A 162 -12.58 -13.29 -4.83
N ARG A 163 -13.05 -13.71 -3.68
CA ARG A 163 -12.49 -14.84 -2.91
C ARG A 163 -12.26 -16.10 -3.78
N LYS A 164 -13.09 -16.33 -4.79
CA LYS A 164 -12.93 -17.47 -5.72
C LYS A 164 -11.67 -17.37 -6.58
N CYS A 165 -11.14 -16.18 -6.74
CA CYS A 165 -9.94 -15.92 -7.55
C CYS A 165 -8.66 -15.86 -6.72
N GLN A 166 -8.74 -16.06 -5.39
CA GLN A 166 -7.62 -15.96 -4.46
C GLN A 166 -6.40 -16.75 -4.94
N GLY A 167 -6.54 -18.06 -5.20
CA GLY A 167 -5.42 -18.91 -5.61
C GLY A 167 -4.78 -18.44 -6.92
N LYS A 168 -5.57 -17.94 -7.87
CA LYS A 168 -5.04 -17.41 -9.13
C LYS A 168 -4.19 -16.15 -8.90
N ILE A 169 -4.58 -15.31 -7.95
CA ILE A 169 -3.79 -14.11 -7.59
C ILE A 169 -2.50 -14.52 -6.87
N GLU A 170 -2.59 -15.47 -5.94
CA GLU A 170 -1.40 -15.99 -5.23
C GLU A 170 -0.37 -16.62 -6.19
N ASP A 171 -0.81 -17.24 -7.28
CA ASP A 171 0.07 -17.79 -8.32
C ASP A 171 0.74 -16.70 -9.19
N ILE A 172 0.18 -15.49 -9.23
CA ILE A 172 0.68 -14.37 -10.02
C ILE A 172 1.66 -13.52 -9.21
N LEU A 173 1.47 -13.41 -7.89
CA LEU A 173 2.27 -12.59 -6.98
C LEU A 173 3.55 -13.31 -6.54
#